data_47b1014c7f0398a95662b4f24da1c9ee
#
_entry.id   47b1014c7f0398a95662b4f24da1c9ee
#
_cell.length_a   1.000
_cell.length_b   1.000
_cell.length_c   1.000
_cell.angle_alpha   90.00
_cell.angle_beta   90.00
_cell.angle_gamma   90.00
#
_symmetry.space_group_name_H-M   'P 1'
#
loop_
_entity.id
_entity.type
_entity.pdbx_description
1 polymer ?
#
loop_
_entity_poly.entity_id
_entity_poly.type
_entity_poly.pdbx_seq_one_letter_code
_entity_poly.pdbx_strand_id
1 'polypeptide(L)'
;LSLASHYAADGRLLVAALALFAAFVALELRRRWPVVPLGLFRQSAFMAASTLSLIIGVALIVALVEIPLFIGTLLTSSPIDAGLALLRMTALVPVGALAGGWLAGRAGSRIAATLGVLCTAGGFWLMHLWPADVGWGQITLSCVVAGLGFGLVIAPISTSALNASGPARTGVASAVVTALRMCGMILGLAALTAWGLARFRALLAAQLPAGGAARVPQSVYAHALTVALHTVYTDIFLAAAFIVLAGLLPAAFLWRRPPPSAEGEQAIESYVAPLA
;
A
#
# COMPACT_ATOMS: atom_id res chain seq x y z
N LEU A 1 1.43 -13.30 -35.50
CA LEU A 1 0.23 -12.42 -35.58
C LEU A 1 -0.46 -12.18 -34.24
N SER A 2 -0.33 -13.10 -33.23
CA SER A 2 -1.06 -12.99 -31.97
C SER A 2 -0.49 -11.95 -30.98
N LEU A 3 0.82 -11.75 -30.91
CA LEU A 3 1.44 -10.82 -29.97
C LEU A 3 1.15 -9.34 -30.30
N ALA A 4 1.24 -8.97 -31.56
CA ALA A 4 0.97 -7.60 -31.99
C ALA A 4 -0.51 -7.19 -31.77
N SER A 5 -1.45 -8.15 -31.91
CA SER A 5 -2.87 -7.91 -31.65
C SER A 5 -3.17 -7.73 -30.15
N HIS A 6 -2.47 -8.43 -29.27
CA HIS A 6 -2.59 -8.22 -27.81
C HIS A 6 -2.10 -6.85 -27.39
N TYR A 7 -0.90 -6.42 -27.85
CA TYR A 7 -0.39 -5.07 -27.54
C TYR A 7 -1.28 -3.95 -28.09
N ALA A 8 -1.90 -4.15 -29.27
CA ALA A 8 -2.84 -3.17 -29.83
C ALA A 8 -4.16 -3.13 -29.07
N ALA A 9 -4.65 -4.27 -28.55
CA ALA A 9 -5.83 -4.34 -27.70
C ALA A 9 -5.59 -3.68 -26.35
N ASP A 10 -4.44 -3.93 -25.73
CA ASP A 10 -4.03 -3.36 -24.45
C ASP A 10 -3.89 -1.82 -24.54
N GLY A 11 -3.32 -1.32 -25.65
CA GLY A 11 -3.23 0.11 -25.90
C GLY A 11 -4.60 0.79 -26.07
N ARG A 12 -5.54 0.15 -26.74
CA ARG A 12 -6.92 0.65 -26.91
C ARG A 12 -7.67 0.68 -25.58
N LEU A 13 -7.52 -0.33 -24.76
CA LEU A 13 -8.11 -0.37 -23.41
C LEU A 13 -7.54 0.72 -22.50
N LEU A 14 -6.24 0.98 -22.56
CA LEU A 14 -5.61 2.07 -21.82
C LEU A 14 -6.14 3.43 -22.27
N VAL A 15 -6.22 3.67 -23.59
CA VAL A 15 -6.79 4.92 -24.13
C VAL A 15 -8.25 5.08 -23.74
N ALA A 16 -9.05 4.01 -23.82
CA ALA A 16 -10.44 4.04 -23.40
C ALA A 16 -10.59 4.35 -21.89
N ALA A 17 -9.76 3.72 -21.03
CA ALA A 17 -9.76 3.98 -19.61
C ALA A 17 -9.38 5.44 -19.29
N LEU A 18 -8.36 5.98 -19.94
CA LEU A 18 -7.95 7.36 -19.80
C LEU A 18 -9.03 8.34 -20.30
N ALA A 19 -9.67 8.02 -21.42
CA ALA A 19 -10.77 8.83 -21.96
C ALA A 19 -11.99 8.83 -21.03
N LEU A 20 -12.36 7.67 -20.49
CA LEU A 20 -13.45 7.56 -19.50
C LEU A 20 -13.13 8.31 -18.21
N PHE A 21 -11.88 8.21 -17.73
CA PHE A 21 -11.43 8.94 -16.57
C PHE A 21 -11.45 10.46 -16.80
N ALA A 22 -10.95 10.93 -17.95
CA ALA A 22 -10.98 12.33 -18.34
C ALA A 22 -12.43 12.84 -18.49
N ALA A 23 -13.31 12.04 -19.10
CA ALA A 23 -14.74 12.36 -19.22
C ALA A 23 -15.41 12.44 -17.84
N PHE A 24 -15.10 11.51 -16.93
CA PHE A 24 -15.59 11.55 -15.55
C PHE A 24 -15.15 12.84 -14.84
N VAL A 25 -13.87 13.18 -14.89
CA VAL A 25 -13.33 14.41 -14.29
C VAL A 25 -13.98 15.66 -14.91
N ALA A 26 -14.12 15.69 -16.24
CA ALA A 26 -14.75 16.82 -16.94
C ALA A 26 -16.24 17.00 -16.58
N LEU A 27 -16.96 15.88 -16.43
CA LEU A 27 -18.36 15.89 -15.99
C LEU A 27 -18.47 16.36 -14.53
N GLU A 28 -17.57 15.92 -13.67
CA GLU A 28 -17.54 16.25 -12.25
C GLU A 28 -17.23 17.75 -12.04
N LEU A 29 -16.31 18.31 -12.84
CA LEU A 29 -15.98 19.73 -12.83
C LEU A 29 -17.15 20.63 -13.28
N ARG A 30 -18.07 20.09 -14.11
CA ARG A 30 -19.22 20.85 -14.66
C ARG A 30 -20.48 20.69 -13.81
N ARG A 31 -20.54 19.74 -12.88
CA ARG A 31 -21.73 19.50 -12.06
C ARG A 31 -21.90 20.56 -10.97
N ARG A 32 -23.14 21.02 -10.79
CA ARG A 32 -23.54 21.94 -9.70
C ARG A 32 -23.42 21.30 -8.33
N TRP A 33 -23.54 19.96 -8.27
CA TRP A 33 -23.43 19.12 -7.07
C TRP A 33 -22.44 17.98 -7.37
N PRO A 34 -21.13 18.23 -7.26
CA PRO A 34 -20.14 17.21 -7.52
C PRO A 34 -20.18 16.12 -6.45
N VAL A 35 -20.09 14.85 -6.88
CA VAL A 35 -20.00 13.69 -5.99
C VAL A 35 -18.68 13.76 -5.19
N VAL A 36 -17.61 14.19 -5.85
CA VAL A 36 -16.31 14.44 -5.23
C VAL A 36 -16.03 15.94 -5.23
N PRO A 37 -16.18 16.64 -4.09
CA PRO A 37 -15.88 18.06 -4.03
C PRO A 37 -14.37 18.28 -4.21
N LEU A 38 -13.95 18.63 -5.41
CA LEU A 38 -12.54 18.87 -5.76
C LEU A 38 -11.89 19.95 -4.89
N GLY A 39 -12.69 20.80 -4.25
CA GLY A 39 -12.23 21.76 -3.25
C GLY A 39 -11.56 21.11 -2.03
N LEU A 40 -11.85 19.83 -1.69
CA LEU A 40 -11.18 19.09 -0.62
C LEU A 40 -9.69 18.89 -0.92
N PHE A 41 -9.33 18.68 -2.19
CA PHE A 41 -7.93 18.50 -2.58
C PHE A 41 -7.09 19.79 -2.47
N ARG A 42 -7.72 20.95 -2.30
CA ARG A 42 -7.00 22.21 -2.00
C ARG A 42 -6.53 22.30 -0.55
N GLN A 43 -7.06 21.46 0.33
CA GLN A 43 -6.64 21.40 1.72
C GLN A 43 -5.42 20.47 1.82
N SER A 44 -4.30 20.99 2.32
CA SER A 44 -3.04 20.27 2.41
C SER A 44 -3.13 18.95 3.19
N ALA A 45 -3.89 18.94 4.28
CA ALA A 45 -4.10 17.74 5.10
C ALA A 45 -4.90 16.65 4.36
N PHE A 46 -5.93 17.02 3.58
CA PHE A 46 -6.69 16.06 2.77
C PHE A 46 -5.86 15.52 1.61
N MET A 47 -5.14 16.39 0.91
CA MET A 47 -4.23 15.97 -0.16
C MET A 47 -3.15 15.03 0.37
N ALA A 48 -2.56 15.35 1.52
CA ALA A 48 -1.56 14.52 2.17
C ALA A 48 -2.12 13.13 2.55
N ALA A 49 -3.30 13.08 3.16
CA ALA A 49 -3.97 11.83 3.51
C ALA A 49 -4.30 10.99 2.26
N SER A 50 -4.76 11.63 1.20
CA SER A 50 -5.07 11.01 -0.10
C SER A 50 -3.84 10.42 -0.77
N THR A 51 -2.75 11.18 -0.84
CA THR A 51 -1.48 10.71 -1.42
C THR A 51 -0.87 9.58 -0.60
N LEU A 52 -0.87 9.71 0.73
CA LEU A 52 -0.38 8.65 1.62
C LEU A 52 -1.23 7.38 1.49
N SER A 53 -2.56 7.51 1.36
CA SER A 53 -3.47 6.38 1.16
C SER A 53 -3.15 5.61 -0.14
N LEU A 54 -2.84 6.31 -1.22
CA LEU A 54 -2.42 5.72 -2.49
C LEU A 54 -1.10 4.96 -2.33
N ILE A 55 -0.09 5.56 -1.70
CA ILE A 55 1.22 4.93 -1.43
C ILE A 55 1.06 3.66 -0.59
N ILE A 56 0.28 3.73 0.48
CA ILE A 56 -0.01 2.58 1.34
C ILE A 56 -0.79 1.50 0.58
N GLY A 57 -1.65 1.89 -0.36
CA GLY A 57 -2.32 0.94 -1.26
C GLY A 57 -1.33 0.14 -2.10
N VAL A 58 -0.33 0.80 -2.72
CA VAL A 58 0.75 0.12 -3.45
C VAL A 58 1.47 -0.89 -2.56
N ALA A 59 1.86 -0.47 -1.36
CA ALA A 59 2.58 -1.34 -0.43
C ALA A 59 1.73 -2.53 0.05
N LEU A 60 0.45 -2.29 0.31
CA LEU A 60 -0.46 -3.32 0.80
C LEU A 60 -0.63 -4.45 -0.23
N ILE A 61 -0.82 -4.13 -1.52
CA ILE A 61 -0.95 -5.16 -2.55
C ILE A 61 0.34 -5.95 -2.75
N VAL A 62 1.52 -5.29 -2.63
CA VAL A 62 2.81 -5.97 -2.67
C VAL A 62 2.88 -7.02 -1.57
N ALA A 63 2.57 -6.65 -0.33
CA ALA A 63 2.59 -7.59 0.79
C ALA A 63 1.59 -8.75 0.57
N LEU A 64 0.36 -8.45 0.12
CA LEU A 64 -0.69 -9.45 -0.07
C LEU A 64 -0.36 -10.46 -1.18
N VAL A 65 0.40 -10.07 -2.19
CA VAL A 65 0.72 -10.91 -3.35
C VAL A 65 2.11 -11.55 -3.20
N GLU A 66 3.13 -10.76 -2.87
CA GLU A 66 4.51 -11.25 -2.93
C GLU A 66 4.89 -12.14 -1.73
N ILE A 67 4.31 -11.91 -0.53
CA ILE A 67 4.60 -12.77 0.62
C ILE A 67 4.16 -14.22 0.37
N PRO A 68 2.89 -14.49 -0.02
CA PRO A 68 2.47 -15.85 -0.34
C PRO A 68 3.22 -16.45 -1.53
N LEU A 69 3.52 -15.63 -2.56
CA LEU A 69 4.27 -16.10 -3.73
C LEU A 69 5.70 -16.49 -3.37
N PHE A 70 6.42 -15.69 -2.59
CA PHE A 70 7.76 -16.00 -2.11
C PHE A 70 7.77 -17.35 -1.37
N ILE A 71 6.86 -17.50 -0.41
CA ILE A 71 6.78 -18.71 0.42
C ILE A 71 6.40 -19.94 -0.43
N GLY A 72 5.39 -19.80 -1.28
CA GLY A 72 4.90 -20.90 -2.11
C GLY A 72 5.85 -21.32 -3.23
N THR A 73 6.74 -20.42 -3.69
CA THR A 73 7.68 -20.73 -4.78
C THR A 73 9.06 -21.17 -4.31
N LEU A 74 9.53 -20.65 -3.16
CA LEU A 74 10.92 -20.85 -2.70
C LEU A 74 11.03 -21.75 -1.47
N LEU A 75 10.03 -21.75 -0.57
CA LEU A 75 10.14 -22.45 0.73
C LEU A 75 9.30 -23.72 0.80
N THR A 76 8.04 -23.68 0.39
CA THR A 76 7.10 -24.79 0.56
C THR A 76 6.04 -24.78 -0.51
N SER A 77 5.60 -25.97 -0.93
CA SER A 77 4.46 -26.13 -1.83
C SER A 77 3.11 -26.11 -1.10
N SER A 78 3.10 -25.91 0.23
CA SER A 78 1.87 -25.88 1.02
C SER A 78 1.18 -24.52 0.94
N PRO A 79 -0.01 -24.39 0.35
CA PRO A 79 -0.78 -23.15 0.34
C PRO A 79 -1.18 -22.66 1.75
N ILE A 80 -1.28 -23.59 2.70
CA ILE A 80 -1.63 -23.30 4.10
C ILE A 80 -0.54 -22.48 4.76
N ASP A 81 0.72 -22.84 4.56
CA ASP A 81 1.87 -22.13 5.15
C ASP A 81 1.98 -20.70 4.60
N ALA A 82 1.78 -20.53 3.30
CA ALA A 82 1.74 -19.22 2.67
C ALA A 82 0.58 -18.36 3.22
N GLY A 83 -0.59 -18.95 3.41
CA GLY A 83 -1.75 -18.29 4.03
C GLY A 83 -1.52 -17.92 5.49
N LEU A 84 -0.86 -18.79 6.28
CA LEU A 84 -0.52 -18.53 7.69
C LEU A 84 0.49 -17.38 7.84
N ALA A 85 1.44 -17.24 6.94
CA ALA A 85 2.35 -16.10 6.93
C ALA A 85 1.60 -14.79 6.70
N LEU A 86 0.69 -14.76 5.71
CA LEU A 86 -0.14 -13.62 5.43
C LEU A 86 -1.10 -13.30 6.60
N LEU A 87 -1.65 -14.33 7.24
CA LEU A 87 -2.50 -14.17 8.43
C LEU A 87 -1.76 -13.47 9.57
N ARG A 88 -0.48 -13.83 9.81
CA ARG A 88 0.35 -13.16 10.84
C ARG A 88 0.49 -11.66 10.60
N MET A 89 0.63 -11.25 9.34
CA MET A 89 0.66 -9.84 8.98
C MET A 89 -0.72 -9.18 9.16
N THR A 90 -1.76 -9.77 8.56
CA THR A 90 -3.09 -9.15 8.53
C THR A 90 -3.77 -9.11 9.90
N ALA A 91 -3.51 -10.07 10.78
CA ALA A 91 -4.02 -10.09 12.15
C ALA A 91 -3.48 -8.94 13.00
N LEU A 92 -2.30 -8.43 12.69
CA LEU A 92 -1.68 -7.30 13.41
C LEU A 92 -2.15 -5.92 12.89
N VAL A 93 -2.77 -5.85 11.71
CA VAL A 93 -3.29 -4.58 11.17
C VAL A 93 -4.36 -3.96 12.09
N PRO A 94 -5.36 -4.67 12.63
CA PRO A 94 -6.31 -4.10 13.59
C PRO A 94 -5.64 -3.61 14.87
N VAL A 95 -4.66 -4.35 15.39
CA VAL A 95 -3.89 -3.96 16.59
C VAL A 95 -3.12 -2.66 16.32
N GLY A 96 -2.43 -2.60 15.18
CA GLY A 96 -1.76 -1.39 14.72
C GLY A 96 -2.72 -0.21 14.53
N ALA A 97 -3.94 -0.45 14.00
CA ALA A 97 -4.94 0.59 13.80
C ALA A 97 -5.46 1.18 15.12
N LEU A 98 -5.69 0.33 16.13
CA LEU A 98 -6.05 0.79 17.48
C LEU A 98 -4.93 1.64 18.11
N ALA A 99 -3.69 1.15 18.03
CA ALA A 99 -2.52 1.89 18.51
C ALA A 99 -2.32 3.21 17.73
N GLY A 100 -2.50 3.18 16.42
CA GLY A 100 -2.42 4.36 15.55
C GLY A 100 -3.50 5.41 15.84
N GLY A 101 -4.73 4.97 16.08
CA GLY A 101 -5.84 5.83 16.47
C GLY A 101 -5.59 6.49 17.84
N TRP A 102 -5.16 5.70 18.83
CA TRP A 102 -4.82 6.20 20.16
C TRP A 102 -3.64 7.20 20.11
N LEU A 103 -2.60 6.88 19.34
CA LEU A 103 -1.44 7.74 19.18
C LEU A 103 -1.82 9.03 18.45
N ALA A 104 -2.66 8.94 17.41
CA ALA A 104 -3.16 10.10 16.68
C ALA A 104 -3.98 11.03 17.59
N GLY A 105 -4.76 10.49 18.55
CA GLY A 105 -5.49 11.26 19.54
C GLY A 105 -4.59 11.99 20.54
N ARG A 106 -3.44 11.36 20.93
CA ARG A 106 -2.52 11.94 21.92
C ARG A 106 -1.42 12.82 21.33
N ALA A 107 -0.73 12.31 20.31
CA ALA A 107 0.45 12.94 19.72
C ALA A 107 0.18 13.63 18.37
N GLY A 108 -1.02 13.42 17.82
CA GLY A 108 -1.43 13.93 16.52
C GLY A 108 -1.21 12.94 15.38
N SER A 109 -2.04 13.08 14.33
CA SER A 109 -2.04 12.18 13.17
C SER A 109 -0.70 12.14 12.44
N ARG A 110 0.06 13.23 12.45
CA ARG A 110 1.40 13.32 11.84
C ARG A 110 2.37 12.32 12.44
N ILE A 111 2.50 12.30 13.78
CA ILE A 111 3.45 11.42 14.48
C ILE A 111 3.05 9.96 14.30
N ALA A 112 1.76 9.65 14.47
CA ALA A 112 1.25 8.31 14.28
C ALA A 112 1.49 7.79 12.86
N ALA A 113 1.22 8.60 11.84
CA ALA A 113 1.46 8.23 10.44
C ALA A 113 2.94 8.05 10.13
N THR A 114 3.81 8.94 10.64
CA THR A 114 5.27 8.83 10.46
C THR A 114 5.79 7.52 11.03
N LEU A 115 5.41 7.17 12.26
CA LEU A 115 5.78 5.90 12.88
C LEU A 115 5.22 4.71 12.11
N GLY A 116 3.97 4.78 11.64
CA GLY A 116 3.37 3.74 10.81
C GLY A 116 4.12 3.53 9.49
N VAL A 117 4.49 4.61 8.81
CA VAL A 117 5.32 4.55 7.58
C VAL A 117 6.68 3.92 7.86
N LEU A 118 7.37 4.33 8.93
CA LEU A 118 8.67 3.77 9.30
C LEU A 118 8.57 2.28 9.68
N CYS A 119 7.57 1.88 10.44
CA CYS A 119 7.34 0.47 10.76
C CYS A 119 7.03 -0.35 9.50
N THR A 120 6.15 0.14 8.61
CA THR A 120 5.83 -0.56 7.36
C THR A 120 7.07 -0.70 6.48
N ALA A 121 7.82 0.37 6.28
CA ALA A 121 9.07 0.34 5.51
C ALA A 121 10.12 -0.58 6.15
N GLY A 122 10.24 -0.56 7.49
CA GLY A 122 11.10 -1.47 8.24
C GLY A 122 10.70 -2.94 8.06
N GLY A 123 9.40 -3.25 8.03
CA GLY A 123 8.90 -4.58 7.72
C GLY A 123 9.31 -5.04 6.32
N PHE A 124 9.16 -4.21 5.30
CA PHE A 124 9.62 -4.52 3.93
C PHE A 124 11.14 -4.62 3.81
N TRP A 125 11.86 -3.78 4.54
CA TRP A 125 13.32 -3.87 4.62
C TRP A 125 13.76 -5.20 5.21
N LEU A 126 13.12 -5.67 6.27
CA LEU A 126 13.37 -6.99 6.85
C LEU A 126 13.04 -8.12 5.87
N MET A 127 11.98 -7.97 5.05
CA MET A 127 11.64 -8.94 4.00
C MET A 127 12.66 -8.94 2.86
N HIS A 128 13.24 -7.80 2.50
CA HIS A 128 14.34 -7.74 1.53
C HIS A 128 15.55 -8.55 1.98
N LEU A 129 15.80 -8.64 3.28
CA LEU A 129 16.92 -9.40 3.86
C LEU A 129 16.62 -10.90 4.01
N TRP A 130 15.51 -11.42 3.52
CA TRP A 130 15.21 -12.84 3.61
C TRP A 130 16.19 -13.65 2.75
N PRO A 131 16.91 -14.64 3.33
CA PRO A 131 17.63 -15.61 2.55
C PRO A 131 16.67 -16.59 1.84
N ALA A 132 17.18 -17.36 0.89
CA ALA A 132 16.36 -18.33 0.15
C ALA A 132 15.77 -19.44 1.04
N ASP A 133 16.41 -19.72 2.19
CA ASP A 133 16.03 -20.69 3.22
C ASP A 133 15.53 -20.01 4.52
N VAL A 134 14.87 -18.86 4.39
CA VAL A 134 14.42 -18.06 5.52
C VAL A 134 13.58 -18.85 6.52
N GLY A 135 13.92 -18.72 7.81
CA GLY A 135 13.22 -19.39 8.90
C GLY A 135 11.88 -18.70 9.27
N TRP A 136 10.93 -19.49 9.77
CA TRP A 136 9.59 -18.99 10.17
C TRP A 136 9.63 -17.88 11.22
N GLY A 137 10.64 -17.83 12.07
CA GLY A 137 10.81 -16.73 13.04
C GLY A 137 11.04 -15.38 12.36
N GLN A 138 11.90 -15.35 11.34
CA GLN A 138 12.21 -14.15 10.59
C GLN A 138 11.03 -13.69 9.73
N ILE A 139 10.31 -14.64 9.10
CA ILE A 139 9.06 -14.35 8.38
C ILE A 139 8.03 -13.73 9.33
N THR A 140 7.84 -14.34 10.51
CA THR A 140 6.88 -13.85 11.50
C THR A 140 7.24 -12.45 11.97
N LEU A 141 8.51 -12.20 12.29
CA LEU A 141 8.97 -10.87 12.75
C LEU A 141 8.69 -9.78 11.71
N SER A 142 9.09 -9.99 10.45
CA SER A 142 8.89 -9.02 9.39
C SER A 142 7.41 -8.80 9.06
N CYS A 143 6.59 -9.86 9.06
CA CYS A 143 5.14 -9.76 8.88
C CYS A 143 4.45 -9.00 10.02
N VAL A 144 4.85 -9.25 11.28
CA VAL A 144 4.33 -8.53 12.45
C VAL A 144 4.67 -7.04 12.37
N VAL A 145 5.92 -6.70 12.07
CA VAL A 145 6.38 -5.31 11.96
C VAL A 145 5.62 -4.59 10.84
N ALA A 146 5.51 -5.22 9.66
CA ALA A 146 4.77 -4.65 8.54
C ALA A 146 3.27 -4.48 8.86
N GLY A 147 2.63 -5.49 9.45
CA GLY A 147 1.21 -5.47 9.81
C GLY A 147 0.87 -4.39 10.83
N LEU A 148 1.67 -4.26 11.89
CA LEU A 148 1.54 -3.15 12.85
C LEU A 148 1.73 -1.79 12.17
N GLY A 149 2.72 -1.68 11.28
CA GLY A 149 2.97 -0.46 10.51
C GLY A 149 1.78 -0.06 9.64
N PHE A 150 1.19 -1.00 8.89
CA PHE A 150 -0.01 -0.75 8.09
C PHE A 150 -1.17 -0.24 8.95
N GLY A 151 -1.42 -0.87 10.09
CA GLY A 151 -2.45 -0.41 11.03
C GLY A 151 -2.18 0.99 11.55
N LEU A 152 -0.95 1.24 12.03
CA LEU A 152 -0.53 2.52 12.58
C LEU A 152 -0.71 3.69 11.60
N VAL A 153 -0.58 3.45 10.28
CA VAL A 153 -0.71 4.51 9.27
C VAL A 153 -2.14 4.68 8.75
N ILE A 154 -2.94 3.60 8.67
CA ILE A 154 -4.30 3.64 8.12
C ILE A 154 -5.24 4.49 8.99
N ALA A 155 -5.16 4.36 10.32
CA ALA A 155 -6.00 5.11 11.25
C ALA A 155 -5.78 6.63 11.16
N PRO A 156 -4.55 7.17 11.25
CA PRO A 156 -4.33 8.61 11.14
C PRO A 156 -4.61 9.18 9.74
N ILE A 157 -4.47 8.40 8.65
CA ILE A 157 -4.91 8.81 7.32
C ILE A 157 -6.41 9.11 7.33
N SER A 158 -7.22 8.17 7.82
CA SER A 158 -8.68 8.31 7.88
C SER A 158 -9.08 9.49 8.76
N THR A 159 -8.51 9.60 9.96
CA THR A 159 -8.78 10.71 10.89
C THR A 159 -8.42 12.08 10.29
N SER A 160 -7.26 12.19 9.62
CA SER A 160 -6.85 13.44 8.98
C SER A 160 -7.78 13.86 7.84
N ALA A 161 -8.22 12.89 7.03
CA ALA A 161 -9.14 13.15 5.93
C ALA A 161 -10.52 13.61 6.43
N LEU A 162 -11.04 12.96 7.48
CA LEU A 162 -12.31 13.30 8.09
C LEU A 162 -12.26 14.71 8.72
N ASN A 163 -11.22 15.01 9.49
CA ASN A 163 -11.05 16.32 10.14
C ASN A 163 -10.87 17.44 9.10
N ALA A 164 -10.22 17.18 7.97
CA ALA A 164 -10.07 18.14 6.91
C ALA A 164 -11.37 18.41 6.13
N SER A 165 -12.31 17.45 6.08
CA SER A 165 -13.52 17.57 5.24
C SER A 165 -14.67 18.32 5.92
N GLY A 166 -14.66 18.42 7.24
CA GLY A 166 -15.76 18.92 8.04
C GLY A 166 -16.96 17.97 8.13
N PRO A 167 -17.89 18.18 9.07
CA PRO A 167 -18.94 17.22 9.44
C PRO A 167 -19.86 16.80 8.26
N ALA A 168 -20.18 17.76 7.38
CA ALA A 168 -21.11 17.53 6.26
C ALA A 168 -20.52 16.67 5.11
N ARG A 169 -19.20 16.42 5.09
CA ARG A 169 -18.50 15.75 3.97
C ARG A 169 -17.66 14.55 4.39
N THR A 170 -17.81 14.10 5.61
CA THR A 170 -17.02 12.98 6.17
C THR A 170 -17.16 11.70 5.36
N GLY A 171 -18.39 11.34 4.94
CA GLY A 171 -18.64 10.16 4.13
C GLY A 171 -17.92 10.20 2.78
N VAL A 172 -17.97 11.35 2.09
CA VAL A 172 -17.27 11.53 0.80
C VAL A 172 -15.76 11.48 0.99
N ALA A 173 -15.23 12.13 2.03
CA ALA A 173 -13.80 12.12 2.32
C ALA A 173 -13.27 10.69 2.57
N SER A 174 -13.99 9.89 3.35
CA SER A 174 -13.67 8.49 3.61
C SER A 174 -13.70 7.66 2.33
N ALA A 175 -14.72 7.85 1.50
CA ALA A 175 -14.86 7.14 0.22
C ALA A 175 -13.71 7.46 -0.74
N VAL A 176 -13.32 8.73 -0.86
CA VAL A 176 -12.20 9.17 -1.72
C VAL A 176 -10.87 8.58 -1.26
N VAL A 177 -10.56 8.64 0.03
CA VAL A 177 -9.32 8.07 0.57
C VAL A 177 -9.26 6.57 0.36
N THR A 178 -10.38 5.87 0.53
CA THR A 178 -10.47 4.42 0.28
C THR A 178 -10.32 4.10 -1.21
N ALA A 179 -10.97 4.85 -2.08
CA ALA A 179 -10.84 4.69 -3.53
C ALA A 179 -9.39 4.90 -4.01
N LEU A 180 -8.70 5.93 -3.48
CA LEU A 180 -7.29 6.17 -3.79
C LEU A 180 -6.37 5.04 -3.30
N ARG A 181 -6.69 4.40 -2.17
CA ARG A 181 -5.97 3.20 -1.72
C ARG A 181 -6.15 2.05 -2.70
N MET A 182 -7.38 1.82 -3.17
CA MET A 182 -7.65 0.80 -4.19
C MET A 182 -6.97 1.11 -5.52
N CYS A 183 -6.96 2.37 -5.95
CA CYS A 183 -6.18 2.80 -7.11
C CYS A 183 -4.68 2.50 -6.93
N GLY A 184 -4.14 2.80 -5.74
CA GLY A 184 -2.77 2.46 -5.38
C GLY A 184 -2.49 0.97 -5.49
N MET A 185 -3.40 0.12 -5.00
CA MET A 185 -3.28 -1.34 -5.12
C MET A 185 -3.24 -1.79 -6.59
N ILE A 186 -4.14 -1.29 -7.43
CA ILE A 186 -4.20 -1.64 -8.85
C ILE A 186 -2.92 -1.20 -9.58
N LEU A 187 -2.50 0.06 -9.38
CA LEU A 187 -1.29 0.60 -9.99
C LEU A 187 -0.03 -0.11 -9.50
N GLY A 188 0.04 -0.40 -8.20
CA GLY A 188 1.14 -1.12 -7.57
C GLY A 188 1.28 -2.53 -8.14
N LEU A 189 0.18 -3.27 -8.22
CA LEU A 189 0.19 -4.62 -8.80
C LEU A 189 0.66 -4.60 -10.25
N ALA A 190 0.08 -3.71 -11.08
CA ALA A 190 0.43 -3.62 -12.49
C ALA A 190 1.91 -3.23 -12.70
N ALA A 191 2.38 -2.20 -12.00
CA ALA A 191 3.75 -1.70 -12.14
C ALA A 191 4.78 -2.71 -11.65
N LEU A 192 4.58 -3.31 -10.48
CA LEU A 192 5.53 -4.25 -9.90
C LEU A 192 5.55 -5.60 -10.60
N THR A 193 4.38 -6.08 -11.07
CA THR A 193 4.33 -7.30 -11.90
C THR A 193 5.07 -7.09 -13.23
N ALA A 194 4.85 -5.96 -13.91
CA ALA A 194 5.53 -5.65 -15.17
C ALA A 194 7.05 -5.51 -14.97
N TRP A 195 7.46 -4.76 -13.94
CA TRP A 195 8.88 -4.58 -13.59
C TRP A 195 9.53 -5.89 -13.13
N GLY A 196 8.86 -6.64 -12.24
CA GLY A 196 9.35 -7.93 -11.74
C GLY A 196 9.56 -8.95 -12.86
N LEU A 197 8.61 -9.04 -13.79
CA LEU A 197 8.74 -9.93 -14.95
C LEU A 197 9.89 -9.52 -15.88
N ALA A 198 10.06 -8.22 -16.14
CA ALA A 198 11.19 -7.70 -16.93
C ALA A 198 12.53 -8.02 -16.24
N ARG A 199 12.61 -7.77 -14.92
CA ARG A 199 13.79 -8.06 -14.10
C ARG A 199 14.12 -9.54 -14.08
N PHE A 200 13.11 -10.40 -13.88
CA PHE A 200 13.24 -11.84 -13.90
C PHE A 200 13.82 -12.34 -15.23
N ARG A 201 13.27 -11.88 -16.37
CA ARG A 201 13.77 -12.26 -17.70
C ARG A 201 15.23 -11.84 -17.90
N ALA A 202 15.60 -10.64 -17.47
CA ALA A 202 16.96 -10.12 -17.56
C ALA A 202 17.95 -10.97 -16.74
N LEU A 203 17.59 -11.30 -15.49
CA LEU A 203 18.41 -12.13 -14.59
C LEU A 203 18.58 -13.55 -15.14
N LEU A 204 17.50 -14.16 -15.64
CA LEU A 204 17.54 -15.49 -16.21
C LEU A 204 18.39 -15.53 -17.49
N ALA A 205 18.26 -14.52 -18.35
CA ALA A 205 19.07 -14.41 -19.57
C ALA A 205 20.57 -14.23 -19.25
N ALA A 206 20.91 -13.53 -18.17
CA ALA A 206 22.30 -13.33 -17.75
C ALA A 206 22.95 -14.61 -17.17
N GLN A 207 22.14 -15.54 -16.65
CA GLN A 207 22.64 -16.78 -16.04
C GLN A 207 22.66 -17.98 -17.02
N LEU A 208 21.97 -17.86 -18.15
CA LEU A 208 21.91 -18.94 -19.15
C LEU A 208 22.86 -18.64 -20.33
N PRO A 209 23.56 -19.66 -20.86
CA PRO A 209 24.41 -19.48 -22.03
C PRO A 209 23.58 -19.14 -23.28
N ALA A 210 24.22 -18.57 -24.32
CA ALA A 210 23.60 -18.07 -25.54
C ALA A 210 22.76 -19.07 -26.36
N GLY A 211 22.65 -20.31 -25.90
CA GLY A 211 21.83 -21.39 -26.51
C GLY A 211 20.48 -21.61 -25.84
N GLY A 212 20.15 -20.85 -24.78
CA GLY A 212 18.90 -20.98 -24.04
C GLY A 212 18.78 -22.23 -23.16
N ALA A 213 17.63 -22.39 -22.52
CA ALA A 213 17.35 -23.47 -21.56
C ALA A 213 17.50 -24.89 -22.10
N ALA A 214 17.35 -25.09 -23.41
CA ALA A 214 17.42 -26.41 -24.04
C ALA A 214 18.83 -27.03 -24.10
N ARG A 215 19.87 -26.26 -23.78
CA ARG A 215 21.28 -26.70 -23.87
C ARG A 215 21.96 -26.83 -22.49
N VAL A 216 21.25 -26.61 -21.42
CA VAL A 216 21.80 -26.72 -20.05
C VAL A 216 21.18 -27.90 -19.30
N PRO A 217 21.94 -28.57 -18.42
CA PRO A 217 21.37 -29.56 -17.49
C PRO A 217 20.22 -29.00 -16.68
N GLN A 218 19.22 -29.82 -16.42
CA GLN A 218 18.02 -29.41 -15.67
C GLN A 218 18.35 -28.85 -14.28
N SER A 219 19.40 -29.36 -13.64
CA SER A 219 19.87 -28.87 -12.34
C SER A 219 20.40 -27.43 -12.40
N VAL A 220 21.16 -27.09 -13.47
CA VAL A 220 21.68 -25.74 -13.69
C VAL A 220 20.53 -24.76 -13.97
N TYR A 221 19.56 -25.17 -14.76
CA TYR A 221 18.37 -24.36 -15.04
C TYR A 221 17.54 -24.13 -13.77
N ALA A 222 17.29 -25.17 -12.98
CA ALA A 222 16.57 -25.06 -11.72
C ALA A 222 17.25 -24.11 -10.72
N HIS A 223 18.58 -24.22 -10.59
CA HIS A 223 19.34 -23.30 -9.75
C HIS A 223 19.26 -21.84 -10.22
N ALA A 224 19.45 -21.61 -11.51
CA ALA A 224 19.32 -20.27 -12.10
C ALA A 224 17.91 -19.66 -11.88
N LEU A 225 16.88 -20.49 -12.00
CA LEU A 225 15.49 -20.11 -11.74
C LEU A 225 15.28 -19.67 -10.28
N THR A 226 15.75 -20.47 -9.32
CA THR A 226 15.62 -20.17 -7.88
C THR A 226 16.35 -18.88 -7.52
N VAL A 227 17.58 -18.68 -8.01
CA VAL A 227 18.37 -17.46 -7.76
C VAL A 227 17.69 -16.24 -8.38
N ALA A 228 17.19 -16.36 -9.62
CA ALA A 228 16.50 -15.26 -10.29
C ALA A 228 15.19 -14.88 -9.56
N LEU A 229 14.39 -15.87 -9.15
CA LEU A 229 13.15 -15.63 -8.39
C LEU A 229 13.44 -14.97 -7.05
N HIS A 230 14.38 -15.51 -6.27
CA HIS A 230 14.78 -14.95 -4.99
C HIS A 230 15.19 -13.48 -5.12
N THR A 231 16.06 -13.17 -6.09
CA THR A 231 16.52 -11.79 -6.33
C THR A 231 15.37 -10.87 -6.70
N VAL A 232 14.43 -11.31 -7.54
CA VAL A 232 13.28 -10.49 -7.93
C VAL A 232 12.38 -10.19 -6.74
N TYR A 233 12.06 -11.16 -5.90
CA TYR A 233 11.22 -10.94 -4.72
C TYR A 233 11.88 -9.97 -3.72
N THR A 234 13.18 -10.16 -3.44
CA THR A 234 13.91 -9.28 -2.53
C THR A 234 14.05 -7.87 -3.10
N ASP A 235 14.23 -7.71 -4.40
CA ASP A 235 14.23 -6.41 -5.09
C ASP A 235 12.85 -5.73 -5.03
N ILE A 236 11.74 -6.48 -5.15
CA ILE A 236 10.37 -5.97 -5.02
C ILE A 236 10.12 -5.47 -3.58
N PHE A 237 10.52 -6.21 -2.57
CA PHE A 237 10.39 -5.77 -1.18
C PHE A 237 11.21 -4.51 -0.90
N LEU A 238 12.42 -4.41 -1.47
CA LEU A 238 13.23 -3.20 -1.37
C LEU A 238 12.56 -2.00 -2.03
N ALA A 239 12.05 -2.18 -3.25
CA ALA A 239 11.30 -1.13 -3.96
C ALA A 239 10.07 -0.68 -3.16
N ALA A 240 9.32 -1.63 -2.57
CA ALA A 240 8.19 -1.33 -1.70
C ALA A 240 8.61 -0.54 -0.46
N ALA A 241 9.74 -0.88 0.18
CA ALA A 241 10.28 -0.12 1.31
C ALA A 241 10.54 1.35 0.94
N PHE A 242 11.18 1.59 -0.21
CA PHE A 242 11.44 2.96 -0.69
C PHE A 242 10.16 3.71 -1.07
N ILE A 243 9.20 3.05 -1.72
CA ILE A 243 7.89 3.63 -2.04
C ILE A 243 7.18 4.06 -0.76
N VAL A 244 7.18 3.21 0.27
CA VAL A 244 6.58 3.52 1.57
C VAL A 244 7.33 4.66 2.25
N LEU A 245 8.65 4.68 2.23
CA LEU A 245 9.46 5.77 2.78
C LEU A 245 9.15 7.12 2.12
N ALA A 246 8.88 7.15 0.82
CA ALA A 246 8.41 8.36 0.15
C ALA A 246 7.10 8.91 0.77
N GLY A 247 6.31 8.05 1.44
CA GLY A 247 5.14 8.42 2.22
C GLY A 247 5.45 9.31 3.44
N LEU A 248 6.70 9.44 3.86
CA LEU A 248 7.10 10.41 4.90
C LEU A 248 6.83 11.86 4.47
N LEU A 249 6.97 12.15 3.18
CA LEU A 249 6.69 13.48 2.65
C LEU A 249 5.22 13.91 2.90
N PRO A 250 4.21 13.17 2.41
CA PRO A 250 2.82 13.52 2.71
C PRO A 250 2.50 13.37 4.20
N ALA A 251 3.07 12.39 4.93
CA ALA A 251 2.84 12.24 6.37
C ALA A 251 3.20 13.52 7.16
N ALA A 252 4.20 14.26 6.71
CA ALA A 252 4.61 15.52 7.32
C ALA A 252 3.54 16.64 7.24
N PHE A 253 2.62 16.55 6.27
CA PHE A 253 1.54 17.52 6.05
C PHE A 253 0.19 17.07 6.60
N LEU A 254 0.12 15.91 7.26
CA LEU A 254 -1.09 15.45 7.93
C LEU A 254 -1.48 16.41 9.07
N TRP A 255 -2.76 16.36 9.44
CA TRP A 255 -3.35 17.26 10.42
C TRP A 255 -2.58 17.21 11.75
N ARG A 256 -2.12 18.37 12.20
CA ARG A 256 -1.64 18.54 13.58
C ARG A 256 -2.87 18.63 14.49
N ARG A 257 -2.75 18.13 15.71
CA ARG A 257 -3.79 18.16 16.74
C ARG A 257 -4.44 19.56 16.74
N PRO A 258 -5.75 19.69 16.53
CA PRO A 258 -6.41 20.96 16.80
C PRO A 258 -6.27 21.23 18.30
N PRO A 259 -6.08 22.49 18.73
CA PRO A 259 -6.23 22.84 20.12
C PRO A 259 -7.62 22.36 20.61
N PRO A 260 -7.76 21.89 21.87
CA PRO A 260 -9.06 21.53 22.41
C PRO A 260 -9.97 22.74 22.17
N SER A 261 -11.01 22.57 21.38
CA SER A 261 -11.97 23.64 21.15
C SER A 261 -12.78 23.79 22.45
N ALA A 262 -12.65 24.92 23.10
CA ALA A 262 -13.49 25.27 24.24
C ALA A 262 -15.00 25.12 23.95
N GLU A 263 -15.38 25.19 22.67
CA GLU A 263 -16.74 24.94 22.17
C GLU A 263 -17.19 23.49 22.32
N GLY A 264 -16.27 22.50 22.17
CA GLY A 264 -16.61 21.08 22.35
C GLY A 264 -16.86 20.70 23.81
N GLU A 265 -16.12 21.31 24.74
CA GLU A 265 -16.30 21.13 26.15
C GLU A 265 -17.60 21.80 26.65
N GLN A 266 -17.90 23.00 26.18
CA GLN A 266 -19.15 23.69 26.44
C GLN A 266 -20.39 23.02 25.86
N ALA A 267 -20.26 22.40 24.67
CA ALA A 267 -21.35 21.62 24.07
C ALA A 267 -21.66 20.36 24.88
N ILE A 268 -20.66 19.68 25.39
CA ILE A 268 -20.83 18.49 26.25
C ILE A 268 -21.43 18.92 27.60
N GLU A 269 -20.95 19.98 28.18
CA GLU A 269 -21.46 20.54 29.45
C GLU A 269 -22.93 20.99 29.33
N SER A 270 -23.31 21.60 28.20
CA SER A 270 -24.69 22.00 27.94
C SER A 270 -25.65 20.84 27.72
N TYR A 271 -25.15 19.65 27.27
CA TYR A 271 -25.96 18.45 27.14
C TYR A 271 -26.08 17.66 28.43
N VAL A 272 -25.12 17.74 29.34
CA VAL A 272 -25.10 17.00 30.60
C VAL A 272 -25.76 17.80 31.71
N ALA A 273 -25.69 19.13 31.69
CA ALA A 273 -26.30 19.99 32.69
C ALA A 273 -27.83 19.84 32.93
N PRO A 274 -28.65 19.49 31.92
CA PRO A 274 -30.10 19.26 32.15
C PRO A 274 -30.44 17.91 32.77
N LEU A 275 -29.47 17.02 33.00
CA LEU A 275 -29.70 15.66 33.54
C LEU A 275 -29.24 15.52 34.99
N ALA A 276 -28.75 16.58 35.61
CA ALA A 276 -28.42 16.72 37.04
C ALA A 276 -29.44 17.62 37.75
#